data_e46abbc7307dfd801295d1b7dc3a0801
#
_entry.id   e46abbc7307dfd801295d1b7dc3a0801
#
_cell.length_a   1.000
_cell.length_b   1.000
_cell.length_c   1.000
_cell.angle_alpha   90.00
_cell.angle_beta   90.00
_cell.angle_gamma   90.00
#
_symmetry.space_group_name_H-M   'P 1'
#
loop_
_entity.id
_entity.type
_entity.pdbx_description
1 polymer ?
#
loop_
_entity_poly.entity_id
_entity_poly.type
_entity_poly.pdbx_seq_one_letter_code
_entity_poly.pdbx_strand_id
1 'polypeptide(L)'
;CRNAFTAIGDETRQLILLVLLASDLSGIRVGEIAEKAHLTRPSVSHHLQILKNSGIVSMRKEGTKNYYSLSIDGTQWKNMSALINLIYEGVQRIETREHSKQKEKDA
;
A
#
# COMPACT_ATOMS: atom_id res chain seq x y z
N CYS A 1 8.70 -2.57 9.20
CA CYS A 1 7.43 -2.88 8.51
C CYS A 1 6.18 -2.53 9.31
N ARG A 2 6.27 -2.42 10.64
CA ARG A 2 5.10 -2.10 11.47
C ARG A 2 4.39 -0.82 11.03
N ASN A 3 5.15 0.27 10.84
CA ASN A 3 4.58 1.54 10.41
C ASN A 3 4.02 1.47 8.99
N ALA A 4 4.67 0.69 8.13
CA ALA A 4 4.22 0.50 6.76
C ALA A 4 2.88 -0.25 6.72
N PHE A 5 2.72 -1.33 7.51
CA PHE A 5 1.46 -2.04 7.60
C PHE A 5 0.33 -1.16 8.13
N THR A 6 0.62 -0.37 9.16
CA THR A 6 -0.37 0.56 9.69
C THR A 6 -0.79 1.57 8.63
N ALA A 7 0.17 2.10 7.88
CA ALA A 7 -0.09 3.09 6.85
C ALA A 7 -0.98 2.53 5.73
N ILE A 8 -0.75 1.30 5.27
CA ILE A 8 -1.54 0.71 4.19
C ILE A 8 -2.86 0.10 4.68
N GLY A 9 -3.09 0.05 5.99
CA GLY A 9 -4.31 -0.52 6.56
C GLY A 9 -5.54 0.37 6.51
N ASP A 10 -5.47 1.51 5.85
CA ASP A 10 -6.55 2.49 5.74
C ASP A 10 -7.03 2.57 4.29
N GLU A 11 -8.35 2.49 4.07
CA GLU A 11 -8.94 2.47 2.72
C GLU A 11 -8.63 3.74 1.93
N THR A 12 -8.65 4.90 2.57
CA THR A 12 -8.34 6.18 1.90
C THR A 12 -6.89 6.19 1.44
N ARG A 13 -5.97 5.71 2.28
CA ARG A 13 -4.57 5.62 1.89
C ARG A 13 -4.35 4.61 0.78
N GLN A 14 -5.07 3.49 0.79
CA GLN A 14 -5.02 2.52 -0.30
C GLN A 14 -5.43 3.15 -1.63
N LEU A 15 -6.49 3.95 -1.62
CA LEU A 15 -6.94 4.66 -2.82
C LEU A 15 -5.86 5.62 -3.33
N ILE A 16 -5.23 6.38 -2.44
CA ILE A 16 -4.14 7.28 -2.80
C ILE A 16 -2.98 6.49 -3.42
N LEU A 17 -2.62 5.34 -2.84
CA LEU A 17 -1.56 4.50 -3.37
C LEU A 17 -1.87 4.01 -4.79
N LEU A 18 -3.13 3.66 -5.06
CA LEU A 18 -3.55 3.24 -6.41
C LEU A 18 -3.46 4.39 -7.41
N VAL A 19 -3.79 5.61 -6.98
CA VAL A 19 -3.62 6.80 -7.82
C VAL A 19 -2.15 7.02 -8.14
N LEU A 20 -1.26 6.89 -7.15
CA LEU A 20 0.18 7.03 -7.35
C LEU A 20 0.73 5.92 -8.24
N LEU A 21 0.23 4.70 -8.09
CA LEU A 21 0.65 3.57 -8.92
C LEU A 21 0.33 3.80 -10.40
N ALA A 22 -0.81 4.43 -10.69
CA ALA A 22 -1.22 4.76 -12.05
C ALA A 22 -0.45 5.95 -12.65
N SER A 23 0.32 6.66 -11.83
CA SER A 23 1.12 7.82 -12.24
C SER A 23 2.55 7.39 -12.54
N ASP A 24 3.32 8.25 -13.21
CA ASP A 24 4.72 7.93 -13.46
C ASP A 24 5.61 8.27 -12.25
N LEU A 25 6.90 7.89 -12.34
CA LEU A 25 7.85 8.08 -11.25
C LEU A 25 8.24 9.54 -11.01
N SER A 26 7.90 10.44 -11.94
CA SER A 26 8.16 11.86 -11.74
C SER A 26 7.29 12.45 -10.63
N GLY A 27 6.18 11.78 -10.33
CA GLY A 27 5.30 12.16 -9.24
C GLY A 27 4.19 13.12 -9.64
N ILE A 28 3.23 13.27 -8.74
CA ILE A 28 2.10 14.18 -8.94
C ILE A 28 1.86 15.01 -7.69
N ARG A 29 1.16 16.12 -7.87
CA ARG A 29 0.90 17.08 -6.79
C ARG A 29 -0.37 16.71 -6.03
N VAL A 30 -0.48 17.24 -4.80
CA VAL A 30 -1.63 17.00 -3.91
C VAL A 30 -2.96 17.29 -4.60
N GLY A 31 -3.06 18.42 -5.32
CA GLY A 31 -4.30 18.79 -6.01
C GLY A 31 -4.73 17.79 -7.06
N GLU A 32 -3.79 17.22 -7.79
CA GLU A 32 -4.08 16.19 -8.80
C GLU A 32 -4.52 14.88 -8.15
N ILE A 33 -3.86 14.50 -7.06
CA ILE A 33 -4.25 13.31 -6.29
C ILE A 33 -5.67 13.48 -5.76
N ALA A 34 -5.97 14.64 -5.18
CA ALA A 34 -7.29 14.96 -4.62
C ALA A 34 -8.38 14.86 -5.69
N GLU A 35 -8.11 15.39 -6.87
CA GLU A 35 -9.05 15.34 -7.98
C GLU A 35 -9.32 13.90 -8.43
N LYS A 36 -8.26 13.12 -8.64
CA LYS A 36 -8.37 11.73 -9.09
C LYS A 36 -9.01 10.81 -8.06
N ALA A 37 -8.78 11.06 -6.78
CA ALA A 37 -9.31 10.24 -5.69
C ALA A 37 -10.66 10.73 -5.16
N HIS A 38 -11.17 11.86 -5.68
CA HIS A 38 -12.39 12.51 -5.19
C HIS A 38 -12.32 12.82 -3.69
N LEU A 39 -11.18 13.37 -3.28
CA LEU A 39 -10.91 13.74 -1.89
C LEU A 39 -10.57 15.22 -1.80
N THR A 40 -10.60 15.78 -0.59
CA THR A 40 -10.16 17.16 -0.35
C THR A 40 -8.64 17.21 -0.27
N ARG A 41 -8.04 18.36 -0.61
CA ARG A 41 -6.59 18.54 -0.49
C ARG A 41 -6.08 18.36 0.94
N PRO A 42 -6.74 18.91 1.99
CA PRO A 42 -6.28 18.66 3.34
C PRO A 42 -6.28 17.18 3.74
N SER A 43 -7.29 16.42 3.31
CA SER A 43 -7.35 14.98 3.56
C SER A 43 -6.17 14.26 2.90
N VAL A 44 -5.92 14.56 1.62
CA VAL A 44 -4.81 13.97 0.87
C VAL A 44 -3.47 14.32 1.54
N SER A 45 -3.27 15.60 1.90
CA SER A 45 -2.03 16.03 2.56
C SER A 45 -1.79 15.27 3.86
N HIS A 46 -2.82 15.08 4.66
CA HIS A 46 -2.74 14.34 5.93
C HIS A 46 -2.30 12.88 5.68
N HIS A 47 -2.97 12.21 4.76
CA HIS A 47 -2.66 10.81 4.45
C HIS A 47 -1.29 10.64 3.78
N LEU A 48 -0.90 11.57 2.91
CA LEU A 48 0.44 11.54 2.29
C LEU A 48 1.54 11.70 3.32
N GLN A 49 1.32 12.51 4.37
CA GLN A 49 2.30 12.67 5.43
C GLN A 49 2.52 11.35 6.18
N ILE A 50 1.45 10.63 6.46
CA ILE A 50 1.53 9.32 7.11
C ILE A 50 2.28 8.32 6.21
N LEU A 51 1.95 8.27 4.93
CA LEU A 51 2.60 7.39 3.97
C LEU A 51 4.08 7.73 3.76
N LYS A 52 4.42 9.02 3.74
CA LYS A 52 5.79 9.49 3.63
C LYS A 52 6.60 9.09 4.85
N ASN A 53 6.04 9.30 6.05
CA ASN A 53 6.72 8.97 7.30
C ASN A 53 6.98 7.48 7.46
N SER A 54 6.15 6.63 6.83
CA SER A 54 6.33 5.18 6.88
C SER A 54 7.25 4.65 5.78
N GLY A 55 7.75 5.51 4.91
CA GLY A 55 8.70 5.12 3.86
C GLY A 55 8.05 4.52 2.61
N ILE A 56 6.72 4.56 2.52
CA ILE A 56 6.00 3.99 1.38
C ILE A 56 5.93 4.97 0.21
N VAL A 57 5.86 6.26 0.52
CA VAL A 57 5.75 7.34 -0.46
C VAL A 57 6.95 8.25 -0.33
N SER A 58 7.45 8.73 -1.45
CA SER A 58 8.54 9.70 -1.54
C SER A 58 8.00 11.04 -2.01
N MET A 59 8.67 12.11 -1.61
CA MET A 59 8.31 13.46 -2.03
C MET A 59 9.54 14.14 -2.59
N ARG A 60 9.37 14.77 -3.75
CA ARG A 60 10.42 15.56 -4.41
C ARG A 60 9.94 17.01 -4.48
N LYS A 61 10.79 17.93 -4.06
CA LYS A 61 10.47 19.35 -4.09
C LYS A 61 11.15 20.02 -5.28
N GLU A 62 10.38 20.76 -6.05
CA GLU A 62 10.90 21.62 -7.12
C GLU A 62 10.37 23.03 -6.90
N GLY A 63 11.24 23.95 -6.47
CA GLY A 63 10.83 25.29 -6.08
C GLY A 63 9.85 25.24 -4.93
N THR A 64 8.63 25.71 -5.13
CA THR A 64 7.56 25.67 -4.13
C THR A 64 6.61 24.49 -4.32
N LYS A 65 6.87 23.62 -5.31
CA LYS A 65 5.98 22.52 -5.68
C LYS A 65 6.48 21.19 -5.13
N ASN A 66 5.58 20.41 -4.53
CA ASN A 66 5.88 19.09 -4.00
C ASN A 66 5.25 18.02 -4.90
N TYR A 67 6.06 17.06 -5.31
CA TYR A 67 5.64 15.93 -6.15
C TYR A 67 5.77 14.63 -5.36
N TYR A 68 4.69 13.88 -5.31
CA TYR A 68 4.62 12.63 -4.55
C TYR A 68 4.60 11.43 -5.50
N SER A 69 5.33 10.38 -5.13
CA SER A 69 5.41 9.13 -5.89
C SER A 69 5.62 7.96 -4.93
N LEU A 70 5.39 6.75 -5.41
CA LEU A 70 5.71 5.56 -4.63
C LEU A 70 7.23 5.46 -4.45
N SER A 71 7.66 5.01 -3.28
CA SER A 71 9.09 4.82 -3.00
C SER A 71 9.62 3.69 -3.89
N ILE A 72 10.69 3.98 -4.64
CA ILE A 72 11.23 3.05 -5.62
C ILE A 72 12.27 2.07 -5.05
N ASP A 73 12.80 2.32 -3.83
CA ASP A 73 13.72 1.36 -3.24
C ASP A 73 13.05 0.02 -2.90
N GLY A 74 11.73 0.04 -2.76
CA GLY A 74 10.92 -1.15 -2.64
C GLY A 74 11.09 -1.94 -1.35
N THR A 75 11.95 -1.49 -0.43
CA THR A 75 12.26 -2.23 0.79
C THR A 75 11.00 -2.53 1.62
N GLN A 76 10.18 -1.52 1.86
CA GLN A 76 8.96 -1.70 2.65
C GLN A 76 7.97 -2.61 1.94
N TRP A 77 7.78 -2.39 0.63
CA TRP A 77 6.89 -3.22 -0.18
C TRP A 77 7.34 -4.68 -0.21
N LYS A 78 8.64 -4.90 -0.39
CA LYS A 78 9.23 -6.23 -0.44
C LYS A 78 9.04 -6.97 0.88
N ASN A 79 9.30 -6.30 2.00
CA ASN A 79 9.18 -6.89 3.32
C ASN A 79 7.72 -7.24 3.67
N MET A 80 6.79 -6.34 3.35
CA MET A 80 5.36 -6.59 3.55
C MET A 80 4.86 -7.74 2.69
N SER A 81 5.27 -7.78 1.43
CA SER A 81 4.89 -8.83 0.49
C SER A 81 5.42 -10.18 0.96
N ALA A 82 6.65 -10.24 1.47
CA ALA A 82 7.23 -11.48 1.97
C ALA A 82 6.41 -12.05 3.14
N LEU A 83 6.00 -11.20 4.08
CA LEU A 83 5.19 -11.63 5.21
C LEU A 83 3.81 -12.10 4.75
N ILE A 84 3.15 -11.33 3.88
CA ILE A 84 1.83 -11.68 3.36
C ILE A 84 1.89 -13.02 2.61
N ASN A 85 2.91 -13.21 1.78
CA ASN A 85 3.07 -14.46 1.05
C ASN A 85 3.31 -15.66 1.97
N LEU A 86 4.09 -15.48 3.02
CA LEU A 86 4.33 -16.53 4.01
C LEU A 86 3.02 -16.94 4.69
N ILE A 87 2.21 -15.98 5.08
CA ILE A 87 0.90 -16.23 5.69
C ILE A 87 -0.03 -16.91 4.68
N TYR A 88 -0.08 -16.41 3.46
CA TYR A 88 -0.92 -16.96 2.39
C TYR A 88 -0.59 -18.43 2.12
N GLU A 89 0.68 -18.75 1.99
CA GLU A 89 1.14 -20.14 1.82
C GLU A 89 0.73 -21.01 2.99
N GLY A 90 0.83 -20.48 4.22
CA GLY A 90 0.38 -21.18 5.41
C GLY A 90 -1.12 -21.45 5.41
N VAL A 91 -1.92 -20.47 5.01
CA VAL A 91 -3.37 -20.61 4.88
C VAL A 91 -3.72 -21.70 3.86
N GLN A 92 -3.03 -21.72 2.73
CA GLN A 92 -3.25 -22.73 1.70
C GLN A 92 -2.95 -24.14 2.23
N ARG A 93 -1.88 -24.31 3.02
CA ARG A 93 -1.55 -25.60 3.64
C ARG A 93 -2.63 -26.04 4.63
N ILE A 94 -3.15 -25.12 5.44
CA ILE A 94 -4.24 -25.41 6.38
C ILE A 94 -5.50 -25.84 5.62
N GLU A 95 -5.87 -25.09 4.58
CA GLU A 95 -7.02 -25.40 3.77
C GLU A 95 -6.93 -26.78 3.13
N THR A 96 -5.78 -27.10 2.55
CA THR A 96 -5.53 -28.42 1.96
C THR A 96 -5.63 -29.52 2.98
N ARG A 97 -5.08 -29.30 4.20
CA ARG A 97 -5.13 -30.28 5.28
C ARG A 97 -6.57 -30.52 5.74
N GLU A 98 -7.35 -29.47 5.93
CA GLU A 98 -8.76 -29.60 6.34
C GLU A 98 -9.60 -30.28 5.26
N HIS A 99 -9.32 -29.98 4.00
CA HIS A 99 -10.00 -30.60 2.88
C HIS A 99 -9.71 -32.13 2.83
N SER A 100 -8.47 -32.53 3.08
CA SER A 100 -8.09 -33.96 3.15
C SER A 100 -8.78 -34.67 4.30
N LYS A 101 -8.87 -34.03 5.47
CA LYS A 101 -9.61 -34.58 6.62
C LYS A 101 -11.08 -34.78 6.33
N GLN A 102 -11.69 -33.83 5.63
CA GLN A 102 -13.10 -33.93 5.26
C GLN A 102 -13.35 -35.09 4.30
N LYS A 103 -12.46 -35.31 3.35
CA LYS A 103 -12.52 -36.45 2.44
C LYS A 103 -12.41 -37.78 3.18
N GLU A 104 -11.53 -37.88 4.17
CA GLU A 104 -11.40 -39.09 4.98
C GLU A 104 -12.68 -39.38 5.78
N LYS A 105 -13.34 -38.34 6.30
CA LYS A 105 -14.59 -38.51 7.02
C LYS A 105 -15.73 -38.95 6.11
N ASP A 106 -15.73 -38.46 4.87
CA ASP A 106 -16.79 -38.79 3.90
C ASP A 106 -16.61 -40.15 3.23
N ALA A 107 -15.42 -40.70 3.41
CA ALA A 107 -15.12 -42.05 2.91
C ALA A 107 -15.59 -43.10 3.90
#